data_2af13d6767458302919a7f3e5fa1430f
#
_entry.id   2af13d6767458302919a7f3e5fa1430f
#
_cell.length_a   1.000
_cell.length_b   1.000
_cell.length_c   1.000
_cell.angle_alpha   90.00
_cell.angle_beta   90.00
_cell.angle_gamma   90.00
#
_symmetry.space_group_name_H-M   'P 1'
#
loop_
_entity.id
_entity.type
_entity.pdbx_description
1 polymer ?
#
loop_
_entity_poly.entity_id
_entity_poly.type
_entity_poly.pdbx_seq_one_letter_code
_entity_poly.pdbx_strand_id
1 'polypeptide(L)'
;MSKRRVVVTGLGAVTPIGNNVEDFWAGIREGKVGIGPITKFDTTDYKVKIAAEVKDFNAKDHMDPRAARRMDPFCQYAVTAAKEAFEDAGLDMEKEDSFRVGVIVGSGIGSLPQVENNYEKILTKGPGKVNPLMVPMMISNMAAGNISIQLGLRGKCTDVVTACASGTHSIGDAFRAIQYGDAEIMLAGGTESCICPTGVAGFTALTALTKTEDVARASIPFDKDRSGFVLGEGAGIVVLEELEHAKARGARIYAELVGYGATADAFHITSPAEDGAGAARAMELAMEEAGVQPSEVEYINAHGTSTHHNDLFETRAIHKAFGDAAKNLVVNSTKSMIGHLLGAAGGVEFVTCVKSLEEGFIHQTIGTKELGEGCDLNYAIDGPVEKDIQYAISNSLGFGGHNASLLFKKYEGQV
;
A
#
# COMPACT_ATOMS: atom_id res chain seq x y z
N MET A 1 -23.98 -16.89 12.84
CA MET A 1 -23.44 -17.46 11.60
C MET A 1 -21.92 -17.39 11.72
N SER A 2 -21.22 -18.44 11.32
CA SER A 2 -19.74 -18.35 11.19
C SER A 2 -19.40 -17.31 10.11
N LYS A 3 -18.38 -16.49 10.34
CA LYS A 3 -17.87 -15.57 9.33
C LYS A 3 -17.37 -16.36 8.10
N ARG A 4 -17.59 -15.83 6.90
CA ARG A 4 -17.07 -16.42 5.66
C ARG A 4 -15.55 -16.25 5.60
N ARG A 5 -14.85 -17.23 5.09
CA ARG A 5 -13.39 -17.17 4.88
C ARG A 5 -13.07 -16.38 3.62
N VAL A 6 -11.99 -15.62 3.67
CA VAL A 6 -11.59 -14.72 2.58
C VAL A 6 -10.18 -15.06 2.11
N VAL A 7 -10.03 -15.30 0.83
CA VAL A 7 -8.78 -15.68 0.19
C VAL A 7 -8.34 -14.64 -0.85
N VAL A 8 -7.07 -14.66 -1.19
CA VAL A 8 -6.44 -13.82 -2.20
C VAL A 8 -6.31 -14.64 -3.47
N THR A 9 -6.97 -14.21 -4.55
CA THR A 9 -6.96 -14.93 -5.83
C THR A 9 -6.28 -14.16 -6.96
N GLY A 10 -6.02 -12.87 -6.80
CA GLY A 10 -5.32 -12.07 -7.80
C GLY A 10 -4.52 -10.92 -7.21
N LEU A 11 -3.42 -10.59 -7.87
CA LEU A 11 -2.47 -9.55 -7.47
C LEU A 11 -2.18 -8.63 -8.65
N GLY A 12 -2.02 -7.33 -8.38
CA GLY A 12 -1.60 -6.34 -9.37
C GLY A 12 -0.82 -5.21 -8.74
N ALA A 13 0.19 -4.71 -9.44
CA ALA A 13 1.08 -3.68 -8.92
C ALA A 13 1.62 -2.75 -10.02
N VAL A 14 1.71 -1.46 -9.69
CA VAL A 14 2.49 -0.46 -10.43
C VAL A 14 3.36 0.26 -9.42
N THR A 15 4.68 0.17 -9.55
CA THR A 15 5.63 0.63 -8.53
C THR A 15 6.87 1.27 -9.16
N PRO A 16 7.70 1.99 -8.40
CA PRO A 16 8.97 2.54 -8.89
C PRO A 16 9.99 1.51 -9.39
N ILE A 17 9.81 0.22 -9.12
CA ILE A 17 10.74 -0.87 -9.49
C ILE A 17 10.14 -1.91 -10.45
N GLY A 18 8.85 -1.82 -10.76
CA GLY A 18 8.15 -2.69 -11.70
C GLY A 18 6.70 -2.23 -11.93
N ASN A 19 6.20 -2.36 -13.16
CA ASN A 19 4.86 -1.93 -13.57
C ASN A 19 3.86 -3.10 -13.65
N ASN A 20 4.23 -4.25 -13.11
CA ASN A 20 3.42 -5.44 -12.88
C ASN A 20 4.00 -6.21 -11.69
N VAL A 21 3.29 -7.22 -11.20
CA VAL A 21 3.70 -8.00 -10.02
C VAL A 21 4.98 -8.79 -10.26
N GLU A 22 5.18 -9.34 -11.46
CA GLU A 22 6.37 -10.12 -11.80
C GLU A 22 7.64 -9.27 -11.73
N ASP A 23 7.65 -8.12 -12.43
CA ASP A 23 8.78 -7.17 -12.41
C ASP A 23 9.00 -6.55 -11.03
N PHE A 24 7.91 -6.20 -10.33
CA PHE A 24 7.98 -5.70 -8.97
C PHE A 24 8.64 -6.72 -8.03
N TRP A 25 8.18 -7.96 -8.06
CA TRP A 25 8.71 -9.01 -7.18
C TRP A 25 10.15 -9.39 -7.53
N ALA A 26 10.50 -9.44 -8.81
CA ALA A 26 11.88 -9.61 -9.26
C ALA A 26 12.77 -8.47 -8.70
N GLY A 27 12.32 -7.22 -8.79
CA GLY A 27 13.03 -6.08 -8.22
C GLY A 27 13.18 -6.16 -6.69
N ILE A 28 12.16 -6.65 -5.98
CA ILE A 28 12.21 -6.92 -4.53
C ILE A 28 13.29 -7.96 -4.21
N ARG A 29 13.34 -9.06 -4.94
CA ARG A 29 14.32 -10.13 -4.73
C ARG A 29 15.76 -9.69 -5.01
N GLU A 30 15.94 -8.83 -6.01
CA GLU A 30 17.25 -8.24 -6.37
C GLU A 30 17.70 -7.12 -5.43
N GLY A 31 16.81 -6.62 -4.55
CA GLY A 31 17.08 -5.43 -3.73
C GLY A 31 17.16 -4.15 -4.57
N LYS A 32 16.39 -4.05 -5.64
CA LYS A 32 16.37 -2.89 -6.55
C LYS A 32 15.82 -1.65 -5.85
N VAL A 33 16.55 -0.54 -5.93
CA VAL A 33 16.12 0.76 -5.38
C VAL A 33 15.48 1.60 -6.48
N GLY A 34 14.21 1.94 -6.30
CA GLY A 34 13.43 2.74 -7.25
C GLY A 34 13.57 4.26 -7.08
N ILE A 35 14.29 4.70 -6.04
CA ILE A 35 14.52 6.11 -5.71
C ILE A 35 15.49 6.74 -6.71
N GLY A 36 15.27 7.98 -7.06
CA GLY A 36 16.14 8.74 -7.96
C GLY A 36 15.79 10.23 -7.98
N PRO A 37 16.50 11.03 -8.80
CA PRO A 37 16.17 12.44 -8.99
C PRO A 37 14.73 12.60 -9.49
N ILE A 38 14.04 13.62 -8.98
CA ILE A 38 12.71 14.01 -9.48
C ILE A 38 12.85 14.50 -10.93
N THR A 39 12.08 13.93 -11.84
CA THR A 39 12.08 14.27 -13.27
C THR A 39 10.82 14.98 -13.73
N LYS A 40 9.76 14.96 -12.95
CA LYS A 40 8.42 15.49 -13.33
C LYS A 40 8.32 17.01 -13.35
N PHE A 41 9.22 17.72 -12.65
CA PHE A 41 9.28 19.17 -12.59
C PHE A 41 10.67 19.66 -12.19
N ASP A 42 10.94 20.96 -12.41
CA ASP A 42 12.21 21.58 -12.01
C ASP A 42 12.31 21.71 -10.49
N THR A 43 13.31 21.08 -9.91
CA THR A 43 13.58 21.07 -8.46
C THR A 43 14.65 22.04 -8.01
N THR A 44 15.11 22.98 -8.87
CA THR A 44 16.22 23.89 -8.58
C THR A 44 16.03 24.60 -7.24
N ASP A 45 14.84 25.12 -6.97
CA ASP A 45 14.51 25.86 -5.73
C ASP A 45 14.00 24.96 -4.60
N TYR A 46 13.87 23.66 -4.81
CA TYR A 46 13.39 22.72 -3.81
C TYR A 46 14.52 22.18 -2.94
N LYS A 47 14.25 21.99 -1.63
CA LYS A 47 15.19 21.35 -0.70
C LYS A 47 15.26 19.84 -0.86
N VAL A 48 14.22 19.23 -1.41
CA VAL A 48 14.12 17.80 -1.71
C VAL A 48 14.26 17.62 -3.21
N LYS A 49 15.22 16.78 -3.63
CA LYS A 49 15.60 16.58 -5.03
C LYS A 49 15.26 15.18 -5.56
N ILE A 50 14.90 14.26 -4.68
CA ILE A 50 14.70 12.84 -5.00
C ILE A 50 13.31 12.39 -4.62
N ALA A 51 12.81 11.40 -5.36
CA ALA A 51 11.55 10.70 -5.12
C ALA A 51 11.63 9.28 -5.70
N ALA A 52 10.63 8.47 -5.44
CA ALA A 52 10.45 7.16 -6.03
C ALA A 52 9.33 7.23 -7.08
N GLU A 53 9.68 7.68 -8.29
CA GLU A 53 8.76 7.82 -9.41
C GLU A 53 8.51 6.47 -10.09
N VAL A 54 7.29 6.24 -10.58
CA VAL A 54 6.98 5.16 -11.52
C VAL A 54 7.68 5.45 -12.84
N LYS A 55 8.44 4.47 -13.36
CA LYS A 55 9.28 4.60 -14.55
C LYS A 55 8.68 3.85 -15.72
N ASP A 56 8.92 4.35 -16.93
CA ASP A 56 8.57 3.67 -18.19
C ASP A 56 7.07 3.26 -18.29
N PHE A 57 6.19 4.00 -17.62
CA PHE A 57 4.76 3.77 -17.65
C PHE A 57 4.06 4.60 -18.72
N ASN A 58 3.31 3.92 -19.58
CA ASN A 58 2.45 4.57 -20.57
C ASN A 58 1.04 3.97 -20.46
N ALA A 59 0.10 4.76 -19.96
CA ALA A 59 -1.28 4.31 -19.75
C ALA A 59 -1.98 3.74 -21.00
N LYS A 60 -1.55 4.15 -22.21
CA LYS A 60 -2.13 3.68 -23.48
C LYS A 60 -1.81 2.21 -23.78
N ASP A 61 -0.78 1.67 -23.14
CA ASP A 61 -0.40 0.26 -23.31
C ASP A 61 -1.30 -0.67 -22.44
N HIS A 62 -2.02 -0.09 -21.47
CA HIS A 62 -2.83 -0.81 -20.49
C HIS A 62 -4.33 -0.52 -20.61
N MET A 63 -4.74 0.55 -21.28
CA MET A 63 -6.15 0.93 -21.39
C MET A 63 -6.44 1.73 -22.67
N ASP A 64 -7.73 1.87 -23.02
CA ASP A 64 -8.14 2.68 -24.14
C ASP A 64 -7.59 4.13 -24.05
N PRO A 65 -6.97 4.67 -25.12
CA PRO A 65 -6.35 5.98 -25.08
C PRO A 65 -7.31 7.15 -24.76
N ARG A 66 -8.63 6.99 -25.02
CA ARG A 66 -9.62 8.01 -24.67
C ARG A 66 -9.96 7.96 -23.19
N ALA A 67 -10.03 6.74 -22.62
CA ALA A 67 -10.19 6.54 -21.19
C ALA A 67 -8.98 7.10 -20.43
N ALA A 68 -7.75 6.75 -20.85
CA ALA A 68 -6.51 7.24 -20.24
C ALA A 68 -6.44 8.77 -20.15
N ARG A 69 -6.87 9.50 -21.20
CA ARG A 69 -6.89 10.96 -21.20
C ARG A 69 -7.89 11.61 -20.23
N ARG A 70 -8.83 10.84 -19.69
CA ARG A 70 -9.83 11.29 -18.71
C ARG A 70 -9.47 10.91 -17.27
N MET A 71 -8.30 10.33 -17.06
CA MET A 71 -7.78 9.89 -15.79
C MET A 71 -6.47 10.59 -15.48
N ASP A 72 -6.28 10.94 -14.22
CA ASP A 72 -4.97 11.36 -13.71
C ASP A 72 -4.10 10.14 -13.40
N PRO A 73 -2.76 10.26 -13.26
CA PRO A 73 -1.87 9.13 -13.06
C PRO A 73 -2.30 8.19 -11.91
N PHE A 74 -2.79 8.68 -10.76
CA PHE A 74 -3.24 7.81 -9.69
C PHE A 74 -4.37 6.87 -10.12
N CYS A 75 -5.32 7.35 -10.95
CA CYS A 75 -6.36 6.49 -11.53
C CYS A 75 -5.80 5.55 -12.60
N GLN A 76 -4.83 6.00 -13.40
CA GLN A 76 -4.21 5.18 -14.44
C GLN A 76 -3.43 4.01 -13.80
N TYR A 77 -2.66 4.26 -12.73
CA TYR A 77 -1.97 3.22 -11.98
C TYR A 77 -2.96 2.22 -11.36
N ALA A 78 -4.01 2.73 -10.72
CA ALA A 78 -5.05 1.90 -10.10
C ALA A 78 -5.76 0.98 -11.10
N VAL A 79 -6.17 1.52 -12.26
CA VAL A 79 -6.83 0.73 -13.31
C VAL A 79 -5.88 -0.31 -13.90
N THR A 80 -4.60 0.03 -14.11
CA THR A 80 -3.60 -0.91 -14.63
C THR A 80 -3.39 -2.07 -13.64
N ALA A 81 -3.12 -1.78 -12.38
CA ALA A 81 -2.97 -2.81 -11.35
C ALA A 81 -4.25 -3.62 -11.12
N ALA A 82 -5.44 -2.98 -11.23
CA ALA A 82 -6.71 -3.70 -11.10
C ALA A 82 -6.96 -4.66 -12.24
N LYS A 83 -6.61 -4.31 -13.47
CA LYS A 83 -6.71 -5.20 -14.63
C LYS A 83 -5.78 -6.41 -14.47
N GLU A 84 -4.53 -6.17 -14.07
CA GLU A 84 -3.59 -7.26 -13.79
C GLU A 84 -4.14 -8.20 -12.71
N ALA A 85 -4.62 -7.69 -11.57
CA ALA A 85 -5.18 -8.49 -10.50
C ALA A 85 -6.43 -9.27 -10.94
N PHE A 86 -7.28 -8.66 -11.78
CA PHE A 86 -8.48 -9.29 -12.33
C PHE A 86 -8.14 -10.43 -13.29
N GLU A 87 -7.17 -10.23 -14.17
CA GLU A 87 -6.67 -11.23 -15.12
C GLU A 87 -5.95 -12.37 -14.38
N ASP A 88 -5.11 -12.04 -13.41
CA ASP A 88 -4.41 -13.01 -12.55
C ASP A 88 -5.39 -13.89 -11.75
N ALA A 89 -6.49 -13.30 -11.26
CA ALA A 89 -7.56 -14.05 -10.61
C ALA A 89 -8.34 -14.97 -11.57
N GLY A 90 -8.18 -14.84 -12.88
CA GLY A 90 -8.93 -15.59 -13.88
C GLY A 90 -10.44 -15.30 -13.85
N LEU A 91 -10.84 -14.09 -13.50
CA LEU A 91 -12.24 -13.68 -13.42
C LEU A 91 -12.86 -13.47 -14.80
N ASP A 92 -14.11 -13.90 -14.95
CA ASP A 92 -14.91 -13.79 -16.17
C ASP A 92 -16.29 -13.24 -15.80
N MET A 93 -16.53 -11.97 -16.10
CA MET A 93 -17.79 -11.29 -15.74
C MET A 93 -19.02 -11.81 -16.48
N GLU A 94 -18.86 -12.68 -17.48
CA GLU A 94 -20.01 -13.39 -18.07
C GLU A 94 -20.53 -14.53 -17.16
N LYS A 95 -19.69 -14.98 -16.22
CA LYS A 95 -20.02 -16.05 -15.26
C LYS A 95 -20.33 -15.54 -13.86
N GLU A 96 -19.99 -14.28 -13.58
CA GLU A 96 -20.13 -13.68 -12.25
C GLU A 96 -21.39 -12.80 -12.16
N ASP A 97 -22.00 -12.75 -10.98
CA ASP A 97 -23.00 -11.72 -10.69
C ASP A 97 -22.28 -10.38 -10.45
N SER A 98 -22.34 -9.48 -11.43
CA SER A 98 -21.66 -8.19 -11.39
C SER A 98 -22.03 -7.34 -10.16
N PHE A 99 -23.23 -7.53 -9.55
CA PHE A 99 -23.63 -6.84 -8.33
C PHE A 99 -23.04 -7.46 -7.06
N ARG A 100 -22.39 -8.62 -7.18
CA ARG A 100 -21.66 -9.30 -6.10
C ARG A 100 -20.14 -9.09 -6.19
N VAL A 101 -19.65 -8.37 -7.22
CA VAL A 101 -18.25 -8.01 -7.39
C VAL A 101 -18.09 -6.52 -7.19
N GLY A 102 -17.35 -6.14 -6.15
CA GLY A 102 -17.20 -4.74 -5.74
C GLY A 102 -15.77 -4.22 -5.83
N VAL A 103 -15.58 -2.94 -5.52
CA VAL A 103 -14.30 -2.23 -5.53
C VAL A 103 -14.19 -1.34 -4.30
N ILE A 104 -13.11 -1.48 -3.52
CA ILE A 104 -12.73 -0.53 -2.46
C ILE A 104 -11.27 -0.19 -2.65
N VAL A 105 -10.97 0.99 -3.20
CA VAL A 105 -9.60 1.43 -3.48
C VAL A 105 -9.40 2.84 -2.94
N GLY A 106 -8.44 2.98 -2.02
CA GLY A 106 -8.13 4.23 -1.34
C GLY A 106 -7.04 5.04 -2.05
N SER A 107 -7.13 6.36 -1.89
CA SER A 107 -6.05 7.30 -2.20
C SER A 107 -6.00 8.34 -1.08
N GLY A 108 -4.81 8.65 -0.58
CA GLY A 108 -4.66 9.59 0.52
C GLY A 108 -4.99 11.04 0.13
N ILE A 109 -4.80 11.39 -1.14
CA ILE A 109 -4.84 12.79 -1.60
C ILE A 109 -5.69 12.97 -2.87
N GLY A 110 -5.79 11.96 -3.73
CA GLY A 110 -6.29 12.13 -5.08
C GLY A 110 -5.28 12.86 -5.98
N SER A 111 -5.72 13.79 -6.86
CA SER A 111 -4.80 14.47 -7.77
C SER A 111 -4.53 15.92 -7.39
N LEU A 112 -3.39 16.18 -6.78
CA LEU A 112 -2.82 17.55 -6.66
C LEU A 112 -2.46 18.16 -8.00
N PRO A 113 -1.86 17.45 -8.98
CA PRO A 113 -1.55 18.01 -10.31
C PRO A 113 -2.76 18.62 -11.03
N GLN A 114 -3.96 18.03 -10.87
CA GLN A 114 -5.17 18.61 -11.46
C GLN A 114 -5.55 19.95 -10.80
N VAL A 115 -5.34 20.07 -9.49
CA VAL A 115 -5.57 21.34 -8.77
C VAL A 115 -4.56 22.39 -9.25
N GLU A 116 -3.27 22.09 -9.25
CA GLU A 116 -2.19 22.99 -9.67
C GLU A 116 -2.44 23.52 -11.10
N ASN A 117 -2.57 22.61 -12.05
CA ASN A 117 -2.72 22.95 -13.48
C ASN A 117 -3.98 23.78 -13.77
N ASN A 118 -5.07 23.52 -13.07
CA ASN A 118 -6.31 24.27 -13.30
C ASN A 118 -6.32 25.60 -12.54
N TYR A 119 -5.66 25.68 -11.37
CA TYR A 119 -5.49 26.94 -10.65
C TYR A 119 -4.58 27.92 -11.43
N GLU A 120 -3.50 27.43 -12.03
CA GLU A 120 -2.67 28.21 -12.93
C GLU A 120 -3.48 28.79 -14.12
N LYS A 121 -4.36 27.97 -14.72
CA LYS A 121 -5.25 28.46 -15.79
C LYS A 121 -6.21 29.55 -15.30
N ILE A 122 -6.73 29.44 -14.08
CA ILE A 122 -7.59 30.49 -13.49
C ILE A 122 -6.82 31.81 -13.40
N LEU A 123 -5.60 31.76 -12.89
CA LEU A 123 -4.76 32.94 -12.69
C LEU A 123 -4.30 33.58 -14.02
N THR A 124 -3.95 32.75 -15.00
CA THR A 124 -3.33 33.22 -16.25
C THR A 124 -4.33 33.46 -17.40
N LYS A 125 -5.46 32.73 -17.42
CA LYS A 125 -6.41 32.71 -18.55
C LYS A 125 -7.87 32.90 -18.15
N GLY A 126 -8.14 32.99 -16.86
CA GLY A 126 -9.48 33.14 -16.29
C GLY A 126 -10.25 31.82 -16.09
N PRO A 127 -11.34 31.85 -15.27
CA PRO A 127 -12.06 30.65 -14.82
C PRO A 127 -12.73 29.84 -15.96
N GLY A 128 -13.04 30.49 -17.08
CA GLY A 128 -13.61 29.81 -18.25
C GLY A 128 -12.66 28.88 -19.01
N LYS A 129 -11.40 28.75 -18.56
CA LYS A 129 -10.38 27.85 -19.14
C LYS A 129 -10.07 26.63 -18.29
N VAL A 130 -10.78 26.45 -17.18
CA VAL A 130 -10.68 25.24 -16.34
C VAL A 130 -11.12 24.01 -17.15
N ASN A 131 -10.42 22.89 -16.96
CA ASN A 131 -10.78 21.64 -17.59
C ASN A 131 -12.19 21.19 -17.10
N PRO A 132 -13.16 20.93 -17.98
CA PRO A 132 -14.47 20.44 -17.60
C PRO A 132 -14.46 19.14 -16.76
N LEU A 133 -13.39 18.34 -16.91
CA LEU A 133 -13.19 17.10 -16.17
C LEU A 133 -12.30 17.28 -14.92
N MET A 134 -11.96 18.53 -14.53
CA MET A 134 -11.10 18.77 -13.38
C MET A 134 -11.57 18.01 -12.13
N VAL A 135 -12.85 18.17 -11.77
CA VAL A 135 -13.39 17.54 -10.54
C VAL A 135 -13.33 16.02 -10.60
N PRO A 136 -13.89 15.33 -11.63
CA PRO A 136 -13.79 13.86 -11.69
C PRO A 136 -12.36 13.35 -11.91
N MET A 137 -11.41 14.15 -12.36
CA MET A 137 -10.00 13.75 -12.43
C MET A 137 -9.26 13.95 -11.10
N MET A 138 -9.79 14.77 -10.20
CA MET A 138 -9.11 15.16 -8.96
C MET A 138 -9.52 14.32 -7.76
N ILE A 139 -10.82 13.99 -7.63
CA ILE A 139 -11.35 13.36 -6.41
C ILE A 139 -10.90 11.90 -6.27
N SER A 140 -10.55 11.52 -5.05
CA SER A 140 -9.90 10.25 -4.71
C SER A 140 -10.73 9.01 -5.06
N ASN A 141 -12.06 9.08 -4.90
CA ASN A 141 -12.96 7.97 -5.22
C ASN A 141 -12.98 7.56 -6.70
N MET A 142 -12.39 8.37 -7.57
CA MET A 142 -12.38 8.06 -9.01
C MET A 142 -11.39 6.94 -9.38
N ALA A 143 -10.47 6.56 -8.50
CA ALA A 143 -9.71 5.33 -8.68
C ALA A 143 -10.66 4.11 -8.66
N ALA A 144 -11.45 3.95 -7.61
CA ALA A 144 -12.47 2.89 -7.50
C ALA A 144 -13.53 2.99 -8.62
N GLY A 145 -14.02 4.21 -8.89
CA GLY A 145 -15.03 4.45 -9.94
C GLY A 145 -14.55 4.06 -11.34
N ASN A 146 -13.32 4.40 -11.71
CA ASN A 146 -12.77 4.02 -13.01
C ASN A 146 -12.51 2.51 -13.12
N ILE A 147 -12.05 1.85 -12.06
CA ILE A 147 -11.93 0.37 -12.04
C ILE A 147 -13.31 -0.28 -12.28
N SER A 148 -14.32 0.14 -11.52
CA SER A 148 -15.70 -0.34 -11.68
C SER A 148 -16.20 -0.19 -13.11
N ILE A 149 -16.00 0.98 -13.74
CA ILE A 149 -16.42 1.27 -15.12
C ILE A 149 -15.65 0.40 -16.12
N GLN A 150 -14.33 0.28 -15.97
CA GLN A 150 -13.48 -0.44 -16.93
C GLN A 150 -13.70 -1.97 -16.91
N LEU A 151 -14.04 -2.52 -15.74
CA LEU A 151 -14.21 -3.97 -15.55
C LEU A 151 -15.69 -4.40 -15.44
N GLY A 152 -16.64 -3.45 -15.46
CA GLY A 152 -18.06 -3.77 -15.38
C GLY A 152 -18.54 -4.24 -13.99
N LEU A 153 -17.85 -3.86 -12.91
CA LEU A 153 -18.13 -4.28 -11.56
C LEU A 153 -19.22 -3.39 -10.94
N ARG A 154 -20.33 -3.94 -10.52
CA ARG A 154 -21.55 -3.22 -10.13
C ARG A 154 -21.92 -3.37 -8.66
N GLY A 155 -21.08 -4.09 -7.88
CA GLY A 155 -21.22 -4.21 -6.44
C GLY A 155 -20.83 -2.92 -5.70
N LYS A 156 -20.56 -3.03 -4.40
CA LYS A 156 -20.12 -1.89 -3.57
C LYS A 156 -18.87 -1.25 -4.20
N CYS A 157 -18.94 0.06 -4.47
CA CYS A 157 -17.82 0.84 -5.02
C CYS A 157 -17.58 2.06 -4.13
N THR A 158 -16.48 2.06 -3.38
CA THR A 158 -16.14 3.11 -2.43
C THR A 158 -14.64 3.39 -2.37
N ASP A 159 -14.30 4.51 -1.74
CA ASP A 159 -12.95 4.95 -1.43
C ASP A 159 -12.82 5.09 0.09
N VAL A 160 -11.66 4.73 0.63
CA VAL A 160 -11.31 4.96 2.03
C VAL A 160 -10.12 5.90 2.08
N VAL A 161 -10.28 7.04 2.75
CA VAL A 161 -9.24 8.07 2.88
C VAL A 161 -8.78 8.14 4.34
N THR A 162 -7.63 7.55 4.62
CA THR A 162 -6.98 7.53 5.95
C THR A 162 -5.47 7.78 5.82
N ALA A 163 -5.12 8.75 4.96
CA ALA A 163 -3.74 9.11 4.65
C ALA A 163 -2.91 7.87 4.22
N CYS A 164 -1.77 7.62 4.87
CA CYS A 164 -0.88 6.50 4.52
C CYS A 164 -1.48 5.11 4.79
N ALA A 165 -2.57 5.01 5.55
CA ALA A 165 -3.27 3.76 5.84
C ALA A 165 -4.44 3.47 4.88
N SER A 166 -4.70 4.34 3.89
CA SER A 166 -5.87 4.24 2.99
C SER A 166 -5.96 2.89 2.29
N GLY A 167 -4.87 2.39 1.71
CA GLY A 167 -4.85 1.10 1.02
C GLY A 167 -5.14 -0.08 1.96
N THR A 168 -4.53 -0.08 3.16
CA THR A 168 -4.71 -1.13 4.16
C THR A 168 -6.13 -1.14 4.70
N HIS A 169 -6.71 0.01 5.03
CA HIS A 169 -8.12 0.12 5.43
C HIS A 169 -9.07 -0.31 4.31
N SER A 170 -8.79 0.08 3.06
CA SER A 170 -9.58 -0.34 1.90
C SER A 170 -9.65 -1.86 1.77
N ILE A 171 -8.52 -2.53 1.96
CA ILE A 171 -8.44 -4.00 1.93
C ILE A 171 -9.19 -4.60 3.13
N GLY A 172 -9.02 -4.02 4.33
CA GLY A 172 -9.71 -4.46 5.53
C GLY A 172 -11.24 -4.31 5.42
N ASP A 173 -11.73 -3.22 4.85
CA ASP A 173 -13.17 -3.01 4.63
C ASP A 173 -13.74 -3.92 3.54
N ALA A 174 -12.95 -4.24 2.51
CA ALA A 174 -13.28 -5.24 1.50
C ALA A 174 -13.36 -6.66 2.10
N PHE A 175 -12.40 -7.00 2.97
CA PHE A 175 -12.43 -8.23 3.76
C PHE A 175 -13.73 -8.35 4.57
N ARG A 176 -14.13 -7.29 5.27
CA ARG A 176 -15.41 -7.24 6.01
C ARG A 176 -16.62 -7.44 5.09
N ALA A 177 -16.65 -6.77 3.93
CA ALA A 177 -17.75 -6.90 2.99
C ALA A 177 -17.97 -8.36 2.55
N ILE A 178 -16.90 -9.11 2.31
CA ILE A 178 -16.99 -10.54 1.97
C ILE A 178 -17.37 -11.37 3.20
N GLN A 179 -16.76 -11.14 4.36
CA GLN A 179 -17.07 -11.86 5.60
C GLN A 179 -18.56 -11.79 5.99
N TYR A 180 -19.18 -10.63 5.81
CA TYR A 180 -20.60 -10.41 6.13
C TYR A 180 -21.56 -10.77 5.00
N GLY A 181 -21.04 -11.17 3.83
CA GLY A 181 -21.82 -11.62 2.70
C GLY A 181 -22.38 -10.49 1.83
N ASP A 182 -21.84 -9.26 1.94
CA ASP A 182 -22.22 -8.15 1.05
C ASP A 182 -21.68 -8.35 -0.37
N ALA A 183 -20.57 -9.05 -0.52
CA ALA A 183 -19.93 -9.38 -1.81
C ALA A 183 -19.40 -10.82 -1.82
N GLU A 184 -19.20 -11.37 -3.01
CA GLU A 184 -18.43 -12.61 -3.22
C GLU A 184 -16.97 -12.29 -3.53
N ILE A 185 -16.75 -11.22 -4.29
CA ILE A 185 -15.43 -10.78 -4.78
C ILE A 185 -15.29 -9.28 -4.56
N MET A 186 -14.10 -8.86 -4.11
CA MET A 186 -13.74 -7.46 -3.97
C MET A 186 -12.36 -7.19 -4.56
N LEU A 187 -12.28 -6.22 -5.47
CA LEU A 187 -11.01 -5.60 -5.82
C LEU A 187 -10.70 -4.53 -4.78
N ALA A 188 -9.55 -4.63 -4.14
CA ALA A 188 -9.20 -3.74 -3.03
C ALA A 188 -7.74 -3.34 -3.05
N GLY A 189 -7.41 -2.21 -2.46
CA GLY A 189 -6.04 -1.72 -2.39
C GLY A 189 -5.92 -0.22 -2.30
N GLY A 190 -4.83 0.31 -2.83
CA GLY A 190 -4.58 1.74 -2.79
C GLY A 190 -3.76 2.23 -3.97
N THR A 191 -3.85 3.52 -4.22
CA THR A 191 -3.13 4.23 -5.29
C THR A 191 -2.75 5.64 -4.89
N GLU A 192 -1.65 6.15 -5.41
CA GLU A 192 -1.22 7.53 -5.20
C GLU A 192 -0.32 8.04 -6.32
N SER A 193 -0.43 9.34 -6.63
CA SER A 193 0.49 10.04 -7.53
C SER A 193 0.56 11.52 -7.18
N CYS A 194 1.34 11.86 -6.14
CA CYS A 194 1.49 13.23 -5.68
C CYS A 194 2.92 13.77 -5.73
N ILE A 195 3.80 13.16 -6.57
CA ILE A 195 5.12 13.74 -6.88
C ILE A 195 4.92 14.90 -7.84
N CYS A 196 4.61 16.05 -7.29
CA CYS A 196 4.35 17.30 -7.98
C CYS A 196 4.85 18.50 -7.14
N PRO A 197 4.93 19.72 -7.69
CA PRO A 197 5.39 20.90 -6.98
C PRO A 197 4.74 21.10 -5.61
N THR A 198 3.41 21.11 -5.52
CA THR A 198 2.68 21.31 -4.25
C THR A 198 2.86 20.15 -3.30
N GLY A 199 2.86 18.91 -3.80
CA GLY A 199 3.05 17.70 -2.97
C GLY A 199 4.41 17.71 -2.28
N VAL A 200 5.49 17.88 -3.06
CA VAL A 200 6.86 17.94 -2.51
C VAL A 200 7.05 19.14 -1.58
N ALA A 201 6.54 20.32 -1.94
CA ALA A 201 6.62 21.50 -1.08
C ALA A 201 5.87 21.32 0.25
N GLY A 202 4.65 20.75 0.21
CA GLY A 202 3.82 20.52 1.38
C GLY A 202 4.46 19.55 2.37
N PHE A 203 4.93 18.40 1.92
CA PHE A 203 5.64 17.43 2.79
C PHE A 203 7.00 17.94 3.24
N THR A 204 7.69 18.76 2.44
CA THR A 204 8.93 19.45 2.86
C THR A 204 8.68 20.45 3.99
N ALA A 205 7.57 21.20 3.90
CA ALA A 205 7.17 22.15 4.93
C ALA A 205 6.83 21.46 6.27
N LEU A 206 6.26 20.25 6.21
CA LEU A 206 6.04 19.37 7.37
C LEU A 206 7.34 18.79 7.96
N THR A 207 8.49 19.01 7.32
CA THR A 207 9.77 18.37 7.68
C THR A 207 9.71 16.83 7.66
N ALA A 208 8.83 16.27 6.88
CA ALA A 208 8.58 14.83 6.81
C ALA A 208 9.49 14.11 5.80
N LEU A 209 9.98 14.83 4.78
CA LEU A 209 10.84 14.27 3.73
C LEU A 209 12.32 14.36 4.09
N THR A 210 13.07 13.32 3.73
CA THR A 210 14.53 13.37 3.74
C THR A 210 15.05 14.42 2.76
N LYS A 211 16.15 15.09 3.12
CA LYS A 211 16.83 16.07 2.26
C LYS A 211 18.15 15.54 1.71
N THR A 212 18.48 14.27 1.98
CA THR A 212 19.68 13.66 1.40
C THR A 212 19.51 13.49 -0.12
N GLU A 213 20.59 13.61 -0.85
CA GLU A 213 20.67 13.28 -2.27
C GLU A 213 21.37 11.93 -2.50
N ASP A 214 21.84 11.28 -1.43
CA ASP A 214 22.37 9.93 -1.48
C ASP A 214 21.23 8.90 -1.64
N VAL A 215 20.94 8.54 -2.87
CA VAL A 215 19.88 7.60 -3.25
C VAL A 215 19.99 6.28 -2.50
N ALA A 216 21.19 5.78 -2.25
CA ALA A 216 21.42 4.50 -1.58
C ALA A 216 21.08 4.54 -0.08
N ARG A 217 21.02 5.75 0.49
CA ARG A 217 20.76 5.99 1.91
C ARG A 217 19.55 6.92 2.15
N ALA A 218 18.71 7.10 1.15
CA ALA A 218 17.59 8.04 1.25
C ALA A 218 16.41 7.50 2.06
N SER A 219 16.04 6.24 1.85
CA SER A 219 15.02 5.54 2.63
C SER A 219 15.70 4.40 3.40
N ILE A 220 15.95 4.64 4.68
CA ILE A 220 16.69 3.75 5.58
C ILE A 220 15.89 3.50 6.87
N PRO A 221 14.78 2.77 6.78
CA PRO A 221 13.95 2.47 7.95
C PRO A 221 14.76 1.88 9.09
N PHE A 222 14.49 2.34 10.32
CA PHE A 222 15.13 1.91 11.59
C PHE A 222 16.60 2.26 11.74
N ASP A 223 17.25 2.87 10.73
CA ASP A 223 18.65 3.32 10.82
C ASP A 223 18.79 4.52 11.79
N LYS A 224 19.95 4.61 12.44
CA LYS A 224 20.26 5.75 13.34
C LYS A 224 20.31 7.10 12.61
N ASP A 225 20.70 7.10 11.33
CA ASP A 225 20.87 8.30 10.50
C ASP A 225 19.60 8.64 9.69
N ARG A 226 18.48 7.92 9.90
CA ARG A 226 17.22 8.19 9.21
C ARG A 226 16.74 9.62 9.43
N SER A 227 16.25 10.27 8.40
CA SER A 227 15.97 11.71 8.44
C SER A 227 14.63 12.15 7.84
N GLY A 228 13.80 11.20 7.46
CA GLY A 228 12.51 11.43 6.81
C GLY A 228 12.24 10.40 5.72
N PHE A 229 11.02 10.36 5.22
CA PHE A 229 10.68 9.43 4.14
C PHE A 229 11.03 9.99 2.75
N VAL A 230 11.11 9.11 1.77
CA VAL A 230 11.17 9.45 0.34
C VAL A 230 9.76 9.34 -0.22
N LEU A 231 9.25 10.40 -0.85
CA LEU A 231 7.94 10.39 -1.49
C LEU A 231 7.95 9.43 -2.69
N GLY A 232 6.96 8.55 -2.74
CA GLY A 232 6.78 7.59 -3.82
C GLY A 232 5.37 7.66 -4.42
N GLU A 233 5.17 6.93 -5.51
CA GLU A 233 3.88 6.81 -6.21
C GLU A 233 3.68 5.40 -6.76
N GLY A 234 2.44 5.05 -7.08
CA GLY A 234 2.07 3.76 -7.65
C GLY A 234 0.69 3.29 -7.25
N ALA A 235 0.45 1.99 -7.42
CA ALA A 235 -0.76 1.31 -6.99
C ALA A 235 -0.47 -0.15 -6.62
N GLY A 236 -1.20 -0.67 -5.63
CA GLY A 236 -1.29 -2.09 -5.33
C GLY A 236 -2.76 -2.49 -5.19
N ILE A 237 -3.20 -3.39 -6.03
CA ILE A 237 -4.60 -3.87 -6.07
C ILE A 237 -4.60 -5.39 -5.97
N VAL A 238 -5.53 -5.91 -5.18
CA VAL A 238 -5.68 -7.34 -4.96
C VAL A 238 -7.13 -7.76 -5.17
N VAL A 239 -7.33 -9.01 -5.55
CA VAL A 239 -8.64 -9.65 -5.57
C VAL A 239 -8.79 -10.47 -4.30
N LEU A 240 -9.74 -10.06 -3.47
CA LEU A 240 -10.24 -10.83 -2.33
C LEU A 240 -11.50 -11.59 -2.76
N GLU A 241 -11.62 -12.83 -2.35
CA GLU A 241 -12.72 -13.69 -2.76
C GLU A 241 -13.17 -14.60 -1.60
N GLU A 242 -14.44 -14.93 -1.57
CA GLU A 242 -14.96 -15.92 -0.65
C GLU A 242 -14.39 -17.32 -0.99
N LEU A 243 -13.93 -18.04 0.02
CA LEU A 243 -13.20 -19.30 -0.15
C LEU A 243 -13.95 -20.36 -0.97
N GLU A 244 -15.22 -20.61 -0.65
CA GLU A 244 -15.99 -21.66 -1.35
C GLU A 244 -16.33 -21.24 -2.79
N HIS A 245 -16.53 -19.92 -3.01
CA HIS A 245 -16.66 -19.37 -4.36
C HIS A 245 -15.38 -19.59 -5.17
N ALA A 246 -14.21 -19.23 -4.61
CA ALA A 246 -12.90 -19.43 -5.25
C ALA A 246 -12.66 -20.90 -5.62
N LYS A 247 -12.94 -21.82 -4.68
CA LYS A 247 -12.84 -23.27 -4.93
C LYS A 247 -13.79 -23.75 -6.02
N ALA A 248 -15.04 -23.29 -6.01
CA ALA A 248 -16.06 -23.73 -6.96
C ALA A 248 -15.70 -23.40 -8.41
N ARG A 249 -14.99 -22.29 -8.64
CA ARG A 249 -14.51 -21.91 -9.98
C ARG A 249 -13.07 -22.36 -10.27
N GLY A 250 -12.41 -23.06 -9.34
CA GLY A 250 -11.04 -23.55 -9.51
C GLY A 250 -9.98 -22.45 -9.52
N ALA A 251 -10.19 -21.38 -8.77
CA ALA A 251 -9.23 -20.28 -8.69
C ALA A 251 -7.92 -20.69 -8.05
N ARG A 252 -6.81 -20.11 -8.50
CA ARG A 252 -5.58 -20.10 -7.73
C ARG A 252 -5.80 -19.30 -6.43
N ILE A 253 -5.31 -19.83 -5.33
CA ILE A 253 -5.35 -19.14 -4.03
C ILE A 253 -3.92 -18.92 -3.55
N TYR A 254 -3.53 -17.67 -3.39
CA TYR A 254 -2.19 -17.29 -2.92
C TYR A 254 -2.04 -17.40 -1.41
N ALA A 255 -3.01 -16.86 -0.68
CA ALA A 255 -3.02 -16.79 0.77
C ALA A 255 -4.46 -16.62 1.28
N GLU A 256 -4.65 -16.73 2.59
CA GLU A 256 -5.89 -16.37 3.26
C GLU A 256 -5.68 -15.09 4.08
N LEU A 257 -6.58 -14.12 3.94
CA LEU A 257 -6.64 -12.97 4.83
C LEU A 257 -7.51 -13.36 6.04
N VAL A 258 -6.91 -13.43 7.23
CA VAL A 258 -7.55 -14.03 8.40
C VAL A 258 -7.86 -13.04 9.51
N GLY A 259 -7.24 -11.85 9.48
CA GLY A 259 -7.48 -10.83 10.51
C GLY A 259 -7.27 -9.41 10.00
N TYR A 260 -8.05 -8.51 10.57
CA TYR A 260 -7.96 -7.07 10.33
C TYR A 260 -8.21 -6.30 11.61
N GLY A 261 -7.23 -5.48 12.01
CA GLY A 261 -7.33 -4.55 13.11
C GLY A 261 -7.23 -3.10 12.64
N ALA A 262 -8.11 -2.26 13.16
CA ALA A 262 -8.14 -0.82 12.89
C ALA A 262 -8.33 -0.05 14.18
N THR A 263 -7.51 0.98 14.41
CA THR A 263 -7.55 1.82 15.61
C THR A 263 -7.19 3.27 15.28
N ALA A 264 -7.31 4.14 16.26
CA ALA A 264 -6.82 5.51 16.18
C ALA A 264 -5.99 5.84 17.44
N ASP A 265 -4.92 6.60 17.25
CA ASP A 265 -4.06 7.07 18.35
C ASP A 265 -4.76 8.11 19.24
N ALA A 266 -5.65 8.92 18.66
CA ALA A 266 -6.30 10.06 19.33
C ALA A 266 -5.28 10.98 20.05
N PHE A 267 -4.14 11.24 19.42
CA PHE A 267 -3.01 11.93 20.03
C PHE A 267 -2.61 13.22 19.29
N HIS A 268 -2.15 13.13 18.04
CA HIS A 268 -1.63 14.27 17.28
C HIS A 268 -1.94 14.12 15.79
N ILE A 269 -2.00 15.26 15.06
CA ILE A 269 -2.37 15.26 13.62
C ILE A 269 -1.35 14.58 12.70
N THR A 270 -0.06 14.56 13.07
CA THR A 270 1.01 14.01 12.23
C THR A 270 1.98 13.07 12.96
N SER A 271 2.05 13.12 14.28
CA SER A 271 2.94 12.25 15.06
C SER A 271 2.17 11.05 15.62
N PRO A 272 2.69 9.83 15.50
CA PRO A 272 2.11 8.69 16.20
C PRO A 272 2.25 8.85 17.72
N ALA A 273 1.42 8.14 18.49
CA ALA A 273 1.53 8.11 19.94
C ALA A 273 2.86 7.47 20.39
N GLU A 274 3.55 8.11 21.31
CA GLU A 274 4.91 7.73 21.74
C GLU A 274 4.99 6.32 22.33
N ASP A 275 3.91 5.86 22.97
CA ASP A 275 3.83 4.55 23.59
C ASP A 275 3.43 3.43 22.60
N GLY A 276 3.12 3.77 21.36
CA GLY A 276 2.71 2.86 20.30
C GLY A 276 1.40 2.09 20.57
N ALA A 277 0.58 2.56 21.52
CA ALA A 277 -0.60 1.79 21.97
C ALA A 277 -1.64 1.55 20.88
N GLY A 278 -1.88 2.55 20.02
CA GLY A 278 -2.83 2.43 18.91
C GLY A 278 -2.40 1.37 17.89
N ALA A 279 -1.15 1.46 17.42
CA ALA A 279 -0.58 0.49 16.49
C ALA A 279 -0.49 -0.93 17.10
N ALA A 280 -0.08 -1.05 18.37
CA ALA A 280 -0.09 -2.34 19.08
C ALA A 280 -1.49 -2.95 19.08
N ARG A 281 -2.50 -2.16 19.45
CA ARG A 281 -3.89 -2.64 19.52
C ARG A 281 -4.43 -3.06 18.14
N ALA A 282 -4.02 -2.41 17.05
CA ALA A 282 -4.40 -2.84 15.70
C ALA A 282 -3.84 -4.24 15.38
N MET A 283 -2.57 -4.52 15.72
CA MET A 283 -1.97 -5.85 15.56
C MET A 283 -2.66 -6.90 16.45
N GLU A 284 -2.93 -6.57 17.71
CA GLU A 284 -3.64 -7.45 18.64
C GLU A 284 -5.04 -7.82 18.11
N LEU A 285 -5.81 -6.84 17.63
CA LEU A 285 -7.15 -7.06 17.06
C LEU A 285 -7.12 -7.98 15.85
N ALA A 286 -6.11 -7.85 14.98
CA ALA A 286 -5.95 -8.74 13.83
C ALA A 286 -5.65 -10.17 14.27
N MET A 287 -4.78 -10.36 15.27
CA MET A 287 -4.45 -11.67 15.83
C MET A 287 -5.64 -12.29 16.60
N GLU A 288 -6.34 -11.49 17.41
CA GLU A 288 -7.54 -11.92 18.15
C GLU A 288 -8.63 -12.42 17.20
N GLU A 289 -8.87 -11.71 16.10
CA GLU A 289 -9.86 -12.12 15.10
C GLU A 289 -9.53 -13.46 14.45
N ALA A 290 -8.26 -13.66 14.15
CA ALA A 290 -7.76 -14.89 13.55
C ALA A 290 -7.62 -16.06 14.54
N GLY A 291 -7.66 -15.78 15.85
CA GLY A 291 -7.34 -16.76 16.90
C GLY A 291 -5.87 -17.18 16.92
N VAL A 292 -4.97 -16.31 16.44
CA VAL A 292 -3.53 -16.55 16.31
C VAL A 292 -2.80 -15.95 17.50
N GLN A 293 -1.88 -16.72 18.10
CA GLN A 293 -1.04 -16.24 19.19
C GLN A 293 0.13 -15.42 18.64
N PRO A 294 0.66 -14.43 19.38
CA PRO A 294 1.83 -13.66 18.96
C PRO A 294 3.04 -14.51 18.58
N SER A 295 3.23 -15.66 19.20
CA SER A 295 4.34 -16.58 18.93
C SER A 295 4.22 -17.35 17.61
N GLU A 296 3.05 -17.33 16.97
CA GLU A 296 2.80 -17.99 15.70
C GLU A 296 3.06 -17.08 14.50
N VAL A 297 3.14 -15.76 14.71
CA VAL A 297 3.48 -14.79 13.66
C VAL A 297 4.99 -14.72 13.48
N GLU A 298 5.45 -14.83 12.25
CA GLU A 298 6.88 -14.94 11.94
C GLU A 298 7.43 -13.74 11.21
N TYR A 299 6.58 -12.96 10.54
CA TYR A 299 6.97 -11.85 9.70
C TYR A 299 6.06 -10.64 9.87
N ILE A 300 6.66 -9.46 9.94
CA ILE A 300 5.97 -8.17 9.88
C ILE A 300 6.56 -7.32 8.75
N ASN A 301 5.73 -6.96 7.78
CA ASN A 301 6.01 -5.85 6.88
C ASN A 301 5.58 -4.57 7.60
N ALA A 302 6.55 -3.86 8.13
CA ALA A 302 6.32 -2.69 8.94
C ALA A 302 5.93 -1.46 8.10
N HIS A 303 5.25 -0.53 8.74
CA HIS A 303 5.06 0.79 8.14
C HIS A 303 6.41 1.46 7.84
N GLY A 304 7.36 1.44 8.78
CA GLY A 304 8.79 1.66 8.57
C GLY A 304 9.13 2.77 7.57
N THR A 305 8.82 4.04 7.90
CA THR A 305 8.90 5.13 6.94
C THR A 305 10.27 5.79 6.82
N SER A 306 11.25 5.38 7.62
CA SER A 306 12.54 6.08 7.72
C SER A 306 12.43 7.45 8.40
N THR A 307 11.35 7.70 9.15
CA THR A 307 11.22 8.86 10.02
C THR A 307 11.62 8.51 11.45
N HIS A 308 12.16 9.50 12.17
CA HIS A 308 12.69 9.26 13.51
C HIS A 308 11.63 8.69 14.47
N HIS A 309 10.46 9.33 14.54
CA HIS A 309 9.42 8.97 15.49
C HIS A 309 8.66 7.70 15.07
N ASN A 310 8.27 7.59 13.80
CA ASN A 310 7.50 6.43 13.36
C ASN A 310 8.22 5.13 13.66
N ASP A 311 9.49 5.02 13.24
CA ASP A 311 10.22 3.75 13.32
C ASP A 311 10.47 3.33 14.77
N LEU A 312 10.76 4.31 15.64
CA LEU A 312 10.90 4.07 17.07
C LEU A 312 9.58 3.65 17.73
N PHE A 313 8.48 4.34 17.43
CA PHE A 313 7.20 4.08 18.09
C PHE A 313 6.53 2.81 17.54
N GLU A 314 6.73 2.49 16.26
CA GLU A 314 6.32 1.20 15.72
C GLU A 314 7.10 0.04 16.34
N THR A 315 8.40 0.20 16.60
CA THR A 315 9.19 -0.79 17.36
C THR A 315 8.58 -1.03 18.74
N ARG A 316 8.23 0.05 19.47
CA ARG A 316 7.54 -0.05 20.77
C ARG A 316 6.19 -0.75 20.67
N ALA A 317 5.43 -0.45 19.61
CA ALA A 317 4.15 -1.08 19.35
C ALA A 317 4.29 -2.59 19.13
N ILE A 318 5.30 -3.01 18.37
CA ILE A 318 5.59 -4.44 18.14
C ILE A 318 5.96 -5.11 19.46
N HIS A 319 6.85 -4.54 20.27
CA HIS A 319 7.16 -5.08 21.60
C HIS A 319 5.92 -5.21 22.49
N LYS A 320 5.04 -4.21 22.44
CA LYS A 320 3.80 -4.21 23.23
C LYS A 320 2.82 -5.30 22.81
N ALA A 321 2.63 -5.48 21.50
CA ALA A 321 1.70 -6.48 20.96
C ALA A 321 2.23 -7.93 21.08
N PHE A 322 3.55 -8.12 20.97
CA PHE A 322 4.16 -9.43 20.87
C PHE A 322 4.89 -9.89 22.14
N GLY A 323 5.22 -8.98 23.06
CA GLY A 323 5.96 -9.30 24.28
C GLY A 323 7.26 -10.06 23.97
N ASP A 324 7.48 -11.18 24.66
CA ASP A 324 8.67 -12.02 24.45
C ASP A 324 8.77 -12.64 23.05
N ALA A 325 7.66 -12.75 22.31
CA ALA A 325 7.65 -13.29 20.95
C ALA A 325 8.27 -12.32 19.94
N ALA A 326 8.34 -11.02 20.23
CA ALA A 326 8.92 -9.99 19.35
C ALA A 326 10.35 -10.32 18.91
N LYS A 327 11.15 -10.97 19.74
CA LYS A 327 12.53 -11.38 19.45
C LYS A 327 12.69 -12.44 18.36
N ASN A 328 11.60 -13.15 18.03
CA ASN A 328 11.58 -14.20 17.01
C ASN A 328 11.02 -13.72 15.67
N LEU A 329 10.49 -12.50 15.62
CA LEU A 329 9.97 -11.88 14.41
C LEU A 329 11.10 -11.51 13.46
N VAL A 330 10.83 -11.63 12.16
CA VAL A 330 11.56 -10.90 11.14
C VAL A 330 10.70 -9.70 10.73
N VAL A 331 11.26 -8.51 10.83
CA VAL A 331 10.60 -7.25 10.47
C VAL A 331 11.34 -6.66 9.28
N ASN A 332 10.65 -6.06 8.32
CA ASN A 332 11.29 -5.28 7.28
C ASN A 332 10.41 -4.09 6.85
N SER A 333 10.93 -3.26 5.96
CA SER A 333 10.13 -2.24 5.30
C SER A 333 10.41 -2.20 3.80
N THR A 334 9.37 -2.44 3.01
CA THR A 334 9.40 -2.34 1.54
C THR A 334 9.73 -0.92 1.08
N LYS A 335 9.44 0.08 1.91
CA LYS A 335 9.76 1.49 1.63
C LYS A 335 11.25 1.79 1.49
N SER A 336 12.12 0.90 1.96
CA SER A 336 13.56 1.00 1.73
C SER A 336 13.93 0.94 0.23
N MET A 337 13.11 0.27 -0.58
CA MET A 337 13.31 0.09 -2.03
C MET A 337 12.46 1.03 -2.88
N ILE A 338 11.20 1.26 -2.48
CA ILE A 338 10.21 1.97 -3.31
C ILE A 338 9.81 3.34 -2.78
N GLY A 339 10.39 3.80 -1.65
CA GLY A 339 9.91 4.98 -0.95
C GLY A 339 8.53 4.79 -0.33
N HIS A 340 7.92 5.86 0.12
CA HIS A 340 6.59 5.85 0.74
C HIS A 340 5.51 6.24 -0.28
N LEU A 341 4.71 5.27 -0.71
CA LEU A 341 3.66 5.45 -1.71
C LEU A 341 2.35 6.00 -1.12
N LEU A 342 2.37 6.54 0.09
CA LEU A 342 1.21 7.11 0.79
C LEU A 342 -0.01 6.18 0.77
N GLY A 343 -1.13 6.61 0.16
CA GLY A 343 -2.35 5.79 0.07
C GLY A 343 -2.18 4.47 -0.69
N ALA A 344 -1.20 4.37 -1.59
CA ALA A 344 -0.88 3.12 -2.30
C ALA A 344 -0.07 2.13 -1.47
N ALA A 345 0.64 2.59 -0.42
CA ALA A 345 1.62 1.79 0.31
C ALA A 345 1.07 0.44 0.78
N GLY A 346 -0.08 0.47 1.48
CA GLY A 346 -0.68 -0.75 2.03
C GLY A 346 -1.08 -1.79 0.97
N GLY A 347 -1.48 -1.35 -0.22
CA GLY A 347 -1.79 -2.26 -1.34
C GLY A 347 -0.54 -2.97 -1.88
N VAL A 348 0.56 -2.22 -2.08
CA VAL A 348 1.84 -2.79 -2.56
C VAL A 348 2.48 -3.67 -1.48
N GLU A 349 2.42 -3.28 -0.22
CA GLU A 349 2.92 -4.06 0.92
C GLU A 349 2.11 -5.34 1.14
N PHE A 350 0.80 -5.31 0.84
CA PHE A 350 -0.02 -6.52 0.80
C PHE A 350 0.51 -7.52 -0.24
N VAL A 351 0.76 -7.07 -1.47
CA VAL A 351 1.35 -7.92 -2.52
C VAL A 351 2.69 -8.49 -2.06
N THR A 352 3.52 -7.68 -1.40
CA THR A 352 4.81 -8.13 -0.83
C THR A 352 4.62 -9.24 0.21
N CYS A 353 3.67 -9.08 1.15
CA CYS A 353 3.39 -10.10 2.17
C CYS A 353 2.90 -11.42 1.56
N VAL A 354 1.98 -11.35 0.60
CA VAL A 354 1.44 -12.53 -0.10
C VAL A 354 2.56 -13.29 -0.83
N LYS A 355 3.40 -12.56 -1.56
CA LYS A 355 4.55 -13.17 -2.27
C LYS A 355 5.60 -13.73 -1.30
N SER A 356 5.79 -13.10 -0.15
CA SER A 356 6.69 -13.61 0.88
C SER A 356 6.17 -14.93 1.48
N LEU A 357 4.87 -15.05 1.73
CA LEU A 357 4.23 -16.29 2.19
C LEU A 357 4.33 -17.41 1.14
N GLU A 358 4.08 -17.07 -0.13
CA GLU A 358 4.11 -18.02 -1.23
C GLU A 358 5.53 -18.62 -1.42
N GLU A 359 6.56 -17.77 -1.41
CA GLU A 359 7.93 -18.17 -1.75
C GLU A 359 8.83 -18.46 -0.54
N GLY A 360 8.37 -18.17 0.69
CA GLY A 360 9.21 -18.29 1.89
C GLY A 360 10.39 -17.32 1.88
N PHE A 361 10.21 -16.12 1.32
CA PHE A 361 11.25 -15.13 1.14
C PHE A 361 10.87 -13.77 1.74
N ILE A 362 11.62 -13.32 2.75
CA ILE A 362 11.48 -12.00 3.35
C ILE A 362 12.64 -11.14 2.83
N HIS A 363 12.32 -10.05 2.14
CA HIS A 363 13.34 -9.18 1.56
C HIS A 363 14.11 -8.38 2.61
N GLN A 364 15.32 -7.95 2.26
CA GLN A 364 16.15 -7.10 3.09
C GLN A 364 15.55 -5.69 3.24
N THR A 365 15.75 -5.05 4.39
CA THR A 365 15.61 -3.59 4.56
C THR A 365 16.88 -2.93 4.01
N ILE A 366 16.80 -2.44 2.77
CA ILE A 366 17.96 -1.93 2.02
C ILE A 366 18.46 -0.61 2.61
N GLY A 367 19.77 -0.38 2.55
CA GLY A 367 20.41 0.89 2.94
C GLY A 367 20.63 1.07 4.45
N THR A 368 19.85 0.40 5.31
CA THR A 368 20.03 0.43 6.77
C THR A 368 21.32 -0.31 7.15
N LYS A 369 22.16 0.32 7.94
CA LYS A 369 23.49 -0.19 8.34
C LYS A 369 23.67 -0.33 9.84
N GLU A 370 23.12 0.61 10.59
CA GLU A 370 23.25 0.67 12.03
C GLU A 370 21.91 1.11 12.64
N LEU A 371 21.40 0.32 13.55
CA LEU A 371 20.07 0.57 14.13
C LEU A 371 20.07 1.81 15.02
N GLY A 372 18.97 2.56 14.94
CA GLY A 372 18.72 3.70 15.81
C GLY A 372 18.41 3.26 17.24
N GLU A 373 18.63 4.16 18.19
CA GLU A 373 18.32 3.93 19.60
C GLU A 373 16.86 3.49 19.76
N GLY A 374 16.63 2.37 20.46
CA GLY A 374 15.32 1.78 20.68
C GLY A 374 14.73 1.01 19.51
N CYS A 375 15.44 0.90 18.38
CA CYS A 375 15.12 0.02 17.27
C CYS A 375 15.95 -1.27 17.44
N ASP A 376 15.43 -2.27 18.12
CA ASP A 376 16.19 -3.44 18.62
C ASP A 376 15.64 -4.80 18.16
N LEU A 377 14.80 -4.81 17.09
CA LEU A 377 14.27 -6.03 16.49
C LEU A 377 15.18 -6.54 15.34
N ASN A 378 14.86 -7.70 14.78
CA ASN A 378 15.50 -8.19 13.58
C ASN A 378 14.85 -7.54 12.33
N TYR A 379 15.46 -6.49 11.80
CA TYR A 379 14.94 -5.75 10.65
C TYR A 379 15.45 -6.25 9.29
N ALA A 380 15.97 -7.45 9.22
CA ALA A 380 16.54 -8.06 8.01
C ALA A 380 17.58 -7.14 7.32
N ILE A 381 18.45 -6.48 8.08
CA ILE A 381 19.44 -5.52 7.53
C ILE A 381 20.65 -6.22 6.91
N ASP A 382 20.97 -7.42 7.34
CA ASP A 382 22.15 -8.18 6.89
C ASP A 382 21.92 -8.95 5.59
N GLY A 383 20.70 -8.97 5.08
CA GLY A 383 20.28 -9.68 3.87
C GLY A 383 18.85 -10.18 3.94
N PRO A 384 18.33 -10.74 2.84
CA PRO A 384 17.02 -11.38 2.84
C PRO A 384 17.03 -12.63 3.74
N VAL A 385 15.86 -12.99 4.25
CA VAL A 385 15.68 -14.17 5.08
C VAL A 385 14.81 -15.20 4.34
N GLU A 386 15.33 -16.39 4.13
CA GLU A 386 14.57 -17.52 3.61
C GLU A 386 14.00 -18.31 4.79
N LYS A 387 12.68 -18.40 4.86
CA LYS A 387 11.96 -19.06 5.95
C LYS A 387 10.56 -19.45 5.48
N ASP A 388 10.12 -20.66 5.82
CA ASP A 388 8.70 -21.02 5.67
C ASP A 388 7.87 -20.17 6.64
N ILE A 389 6.96 -19.36 6.12
CA ILE A 389 6.17 -18.39 6.86
C ILE A 389 4.73 -18.88 6.87
N GLN A 390 4.16 -19.07 8.05
CA GLN A 390 2.75 -19.46 8.20
C GLN A 390 1.85 -18.24 8.39
N TYR A 391 2.31 -17.25 9.15
CA TYR A 391 1.57 -16.02 9.40
C TYR A 391 2.45 -14.78 9.22
N ALA A 392 1.91 -13.78 8.54
CA ALA A 392 2.54 -12.48 8.35
C ALA A 392 1.57 -11.34 8.69
N ILE A 393 2.09 -10.21 9.14
CA ILE A 393 1.34 -8.97 9.35
C ILE A 393 1.88 -7.87 8.44
N SER A 394 0.97 -7.08 7.86
CA SER A 394 1.29 -5.80 7.23
C SER A 394 0.69 -4.66 8.05
N ASN A 395 1.51 -3.67 8.40
CA ASN A 395 1.12 -2.51 9.19
C ASN A 395 1.10 -1.24 8.35
N SER A 396 0.11 -0.40 8.55
CA SER A 396 0.09 0.97 8.04
C SER A 396 -0.32 1.95 9.14
N LEU A 397 0.48 3.01 9.28
CA LEU A 397 0.26 4.08 10.24
C LEU A 397 0.09 5.39 9.45
N GLY A 398 -1.02 6.10 9.64
CA GLY A 398 -1.35 7.29 8.85
C GLY A 398 -1.43 8.56 9.67
N PHE A 399 -1.16 9.70 9.06
CA PHE A 399 -1.46 11.01 9.65
C PHE A 399 -2.92 11.07 10.10
N GLY A 400 -3.19 11.71 11.24
CA GLY A 400 -4.47 11.64 11.93
C GLY A 400 -4.51 10.52 12.98
N GLY A 401 -3.42 9.74 13.12
CA GLY A 401 -3.32 8.62 14.07
C GLY A 401 -4.07 7.36 13.59
N HIS A 402 -4.25 7.20 12.29
CA HIS A 402 -4.88 6.02 11.70
C HIS A 402 -3.93 4.83 11.73
N ASN A 403 -4.33 3.74 12.36
CA ASN A 403 -3.55 2.49 12.43
C ASN A 403 -4.36 1.35 11.82
N ALA A 404 -3.73 0.57 10.94
CA ALA A 404 -4.32 -0.61 10.33
C ALA A 404 -3.30 -1.75 10.26
N SER A 405 -3.75 -2.96 10.60
CA SER A 405 -2.97 -4.19 10.53
C SER A 405 -3.78 -5.28 9.84
N LEU A 406 -3.19 -5.92 8.84
CA LEU A 406 -3.76 -7.08 8.15
C LEU A 406 -2.93 -8.32 8.48
N LEU A 407 -3.59 -9.39 8.88
CA LEU A 407 -2.96 -10.67 9.19
C LEU A 407 -3.27 -11.69 8.10
N PHE A 408 -2.20 -12.23 7.53
CA PHE A 408 -2.22 -13.22 6.46
C PHE A 408 -1.88 -14.60 7.01
N LYS A 409 -2.47 -15.61 6.39
CA LYS A 409 -2.13 -17.02 6.60
C LYS A 409 -1.74 -17.68 5.28
N LYS A 410 -0.68 -18.48 5.30
CA LYS A 410 -0.32 -19.35 4.18
C LYS A 410 -1.48 -20.29 3.86
N TYR A 411 -1.84 -20.38 2.58
CA TYR A 411 -2.89 -21.30 2.16
C TYR A 411 -2.32 -22.71 1.90
N GLU A 412 -2.81 -23.68 2.60
CA GLU A 412 -2.35 -25.09 2.51
C GLU A 412 -3.26 -25.98 1.64
N GLY A 413 -4.20 -25.39 0.91
CA GLY A 413 -5.06 -26.14 0.01
C GLY A 413 -4.31 -26.60 -1.25
N GLN A 414 -4.66 -27.80 -1.77
CA GLN A 414 -4.13 -28.28 -3.04
C GLN A 414 -4.50 -27.32 -4.18
N VAL A 415 -3.51 -26.98 -4.99
CA VAL A 415 -3.67 -26.34 -6.30
C VAL A 415 -4.35 -27.31 -7.25
#